data_d0e756c703b600b7a847e2d42e537623
#
_entry.id   d0e756c703b600b7a847e2d42e537623
#
_cell.length_a   1.000
_cell.length_b   1.000
_cell.length_c   1.000
_cell.angle_alpha   90.00
_cell.angle_beta   90.00
_cell.angle_gamma   90.00
#
_symmetry.space_group_name_H-M   'P 1'
#
loop_
_entity.id
_entity.type
_entity.pdbx_description
1 polymer ?
#
loop_
_entity_poly.entity_id
_entity_poly.type
_entity_poly.pdbx_seq_one_letter_code
_entity_poly.pdbx_strand_id
1 'polypeptide(L)'
;MEKKYEETLTSFAKLLEIMDTLREKCPWDRKQTNLSLKPNTIEEVYELAQAIEDDDIDDIKKELGDLLLHIVFYAKIGQEKNDFDMKSVIDSLCEKLIRRHPHIYGDVKADTAQEVKKTWEQXXXXDKIDRRQKGRFVRCSPFFGFDNQGFSFAGKSGWSGLRLG
;
A
#
# COMPACT_ATOMS: atom_id res chain seq x y z
N MET A 1 18.14 15.95 8.76
CA MET A 1 16.89 15.22 9.04
C MET A 1 16.48 15.51 10.48
N GLU A 2 15.20 15.80 10.73
CA GLU A 2 14.76 16.15 12.08
C GLU A 2 14.88 14.95 13.03
N LYS A 3 15.39 15.20 14.22
CA LYS A 3 15.55 14.25 15.34
C LYS A 3 14.25 13.44 15.61
N LYS A 4 13.12 14.05 15.32
CA LYS A 4 11.78 13.48 15.46
C LYS A 4 11.60 12.12 14.75
N TYR A 5 12.23 11.90 13.60
CA TYR A 5 12.03 10.67 12.81
C TYR A 5 13.15 9.64 12.96
N GLU A 6 14.21 9.95 13.72
CA GLU A 6 15.40 9.11 13.81
C GLU A 6 15.09 7.70 14.33
N GLU A 7 14.27 7.62 15.39
CA GLU A 7 13.87 6.33 15.96
C GLU A 7 13.00 5.51 14.98
N THR A 8 12.06 6.17 14.33
CA THR A 8 11.20 5.53 13.32
C THR A 8 12.02 5.01 12.13
N LEU A 9 12.98 5.81 11.67
CA LEU A 9 13.87 5.41 10.57
C LEU A 9 14.74 4.22 10.97
N THR A 10 15.24 4.20 12.22
CA THR A 10 15.99 3.08 12.75
C THR A 10 15.15 1.80 12.80
N SER A 11 13.90 1.89 13.26
CA SER A 11 12.97 0.76 13.29
C SER A 11 12.64 0.27 11.90
N PHE A 12 12.45 1.19 10.95
CA PHE A 12 12.19 0.84 9.55
C PHE A 12 13.41 0.16 8.90
N ALA A 13 14.62 0.66 9.16
CA ALA A 13 15.85 0.02 8.67
C ALA A 13 15.96 -1.41 9.20
N LYS A 14 15.68 -1.61 10.50
CA LYS A 14 15.66 -2.95 11.11
C LYS A 14 14.66 -3.87 10.44
N LEU A 15 13.46 -3.37 10.08
CA LEU A 15 12.45 -4.17 9.36
C LEU A 15 12.99 -4.64 8.00
N LEU A 16 13.69 -3.76 7.27
CA LEU A 16 14.31 -4.12 5.98
C LEU A 16 15.38 -5.20 6.16
N GLU A 17 16.22 -5.10 7.18
CA GLU A 17 17.25 -6.10 7.51
C GLU A 17 16.64 -7.47 7.86
N ILE A 18 15.52 -7.45 8.60
CA ILE A 18 14.77 -8.67 8.93
C ILE A 18 14.24 -9.30 7.63
N MET A 19 13.65 -8.52 6.75
CA MET A 19 13.14 -9.03 5.46
C MET A 19 14.27 -9.63 4.63
N ASP A 20 15.43 -8.99 4.56
CA ASP A 20 16.62 -9.53 3.87
C ASP A 20 16.99 -10.90 4.43
N THR A 21 17.04 -11.02 5.76
CA THR A 21 17.36 -12.25 6.48
C THR A 21 16.34 -13.36 6.19
N LEU A 22 15.05 -13.02 6.22
CA LEU A 22 13.96 -13.97 5.95
C LEU A 22 14.06 -14.48 4.51
N ARG A 23 14.26 -13.60 3.55
CA ARG A 23 14.41 -13.98 2.13
C ARG A 23 15.65 -14.86 1.89
N GLU A 24 16.72 -14.65 2.65
CA GLU A 24 17.92 -15.46 2.56
C GLU A 24 17.77 -16.83 3.24
N LYS A 25 17.18 -16.85 4.46
CA LYS A 25 17.30 -18.01 5.37
C LYS A 25 16.01 -18.82 5.55
N CYS A 26 14.85 -18.18 5.46
CA CYS A 26 13.58 -18.89 5.70
C CYS A 26 13.12 -19.62 4.43
N PRO A 27 12.94 -20.95 4.47
CA PRO A 27 12.52 -21.72 3.30
C PRO A 27 11.14 -21.33 2.75
N TRP A 28 10.25 -20.84 3.59
CA TRP A 28 8.92 -20.38 3.19
C TRP A 28 8.98 -19.01 2.51
N ASP A 29 9.59 -18.04 3.18
CA ASP A 29 9.72 -16.67 2.63
C ASP A 29 10.44 -16.66 1.29
N ARG A 30 11.52 -17.43 1.18
CA ARG A 30 12.34 -17.53 -0.01
C ARG A 30 11.56 -17.98 -1.26
N LYS A 31 10.49 -18.79 -1.07
CA LYS A 31 9.65 -19.28 -2.17
C LYS A 31 8.55 -18.31 -2.60
N GLN A 32 8.29 -17.27 -1.79
CA GLN A 32 7.18 -16.36 -2.07
C GLN A 32 7.42 -15.52 -3.32
N THR A 33 6.33 -15.28 -4.03
CA THR A 33 6.26 -14.42 -5.23
C THR A 33 5.16 -13.39 -5.02
N ASN A 34 5.13 -12.36 -5.86
CA ASN A 34 4.03 -11.39 -5.84
C ASN A 34 2.66 -12.07 -5.96
N LEU A 35 2.59 -13.12 -6.76
CA LEU A 35 1.33 -13.84 -6.99
C LEU A 35 0.92 -14.68 -5.77
N SER A 36 1.88 -15.35 -5.11
CA SER A 36 1.57 -16.18 -3.93
C SER A 36 1.16 -15.33 -2.72
N LEU A 37 1.71 -14.12 -2.57
CA LEU A 37 1.40 -13.21 -1.45
C LEU A 37 0.10 -12.42 -1.66
N LYS A 38 -0.39 -12.32 -2.90
CA LYS A 38 -1.56 -11.51 -3.22
C LYS A 38 -2.81 -11.84 -2.39
N PRO A 39 -3.18 -13.14 -2.21
CA PRO A 39 -4.36 -13.45 -1.38
C PRO A 39 -4.23 -12.96 0.06
N ASN A 40 -3.06 -13.18 0.68
CA ASN A 40 -2.79 -12.74 2.06
C ASN A 40 -2.90 -11.21 2.17
N THR A 41 -2.32 -10.47 1.21
CA THR A 41 -2.44 -8.99 1.21
C THR A 41 -3.91 -8.54 1.21
N ILE A 42 -4.77 -9.23 0.46
CA ILE A 42 -6.21 -8.92 0.40
C ILE A 42 -6.86 -9.22 1.75
N GLU A 43 -6.47 -10.32 2.38
CA GLU A 43 -6.94 -10.72 3.72
C GLU A 43 -6.60 -9.63 4.74
N GLU A 44 -5.33 -9.19 4.83
CA GLU A 44 -4.91 -8.12 5.77
C GLU A 44 -5.67 -6.81 5.53
N VAL A 45 -5.99 -6.49 4.27
CA VAL A 45 -6.82 -5.29 3.96
C VAL A 45 -8.23 -5.44 4.54
N TYR A 46 -8.83 -6.64 4.48
CA TYR A 46 -10.16 -6.87 5.07
C TYR A 46 -10.10 -6.87 6.60
N GLU A 47 -9.06 -7.43 7.19
CA GLU A 47 -8.87 -7.42 8.65
C GLU A 47 -8.69 -6.00 9.17
N LEU A 48 -7.88 -5.19 8.48
CA LEU A 48 -7.76 -3.76 8.80
C LEU A 48 -9.11 -3.04 8.66
N ALA A 49 -9.87 -3.32 7.61
CA ALA A 49 -11.19 -2.68 7.42
C ALA A 49 -12.13 -3.05 8.57
N GLN A 50 -12.14 -4.31 9.01
CA GLN A 50 -12.96 -4.75 10.13
C GLN A 50 -12.52 -4.09 11.45
N ALA A 51 -11.21 -4.04 11.71
CA ALA A 51 -10.65 -3.39 12.90
C ALA A 51 -11.05 -1.90 12.97
N ILE A 52 -11.08 -1.22 11.83
CA ILE A 52 -11.53 0.18 11.73
C ILE A 52 -13.04 0.29 12.03
N GLU A 53 -13.87 -0.62 11.50
CA GLU A 53 -15.32 -0.64 11.77
C GLU A 53 -15.62 -0.89 13.24
N ASP A 54 -14.82 -1.72 13.89
CA ASP A 54 -14.95 -2.08 15.30
C ASP A 54 -14.32 -1.04 16.25
N ASP A 55 -13.62 -0.03 15.71
CA ASP A 55 -12.86 0.99 16.45
C ASP A 55 -11.83 0.36 17.40
N ASP A 56 -11.24 -0.79 16.99
CA ASP A 56 -10.24 -1.52 17.78
C ASP A 56 -8.82 -1.02 17.44
N ILE A 57 -8.30 -0.14 18.29
CA ILE A 57 -7.01 0.55 18.09
C ILE A 57 -5.83 -0.45 18.08
N ASP A 58 -5.88 -1.48 18.91
CA ASP A 58 -4.80 -2.46 18.98
C ASP A 58 -4.78 -3.34 17.73
N ASP A 59 -5.94 -3.74 17.25
CA ASP A 59 -6.07 -4.51 16.01
C ASP A 59 -5.72 -3.64 14.79
N ILE A 60 -6.16 -2.39 14.72
CA ILE A 60 -5.76 -1.44 13.66
C ILE A 60 -4.22 -1.37 13.56
N LYS A 61 -3.54 -1.22 14.71
CA LYS A 61 -2.08 -1.14 14.77
C LYS A 61 -1.43 -2.43 14.26
N LYS A 62 -1.98 -3.58 14.61
CA LYS A 62 -1.50 -4.89 14.18
C LYS A 62 -1.65 -5.03 12.65
N GLU A 63 -2.84 -4.80 12.12
CA GLU A 63 -3.11 -4.97 10.68
C GLU A 63 -2.33 -3.97 9.80
N LEU A 64 -2.07 -2.77 10.32
CA LEU A 64 -1.15 -1.83 9.66
C LEU A 64 0.27 -2.41 9.59
N GLY A 65 0.71 -3.13 10.61
CA GLY A 65 1.99 -3.83 10.61
C GLY A 65 2.05 -4.93 9.55
N ASP A 66 0.98 -5.72 9.45
CA ASP A 66 0.90 -6.82 8.48
C ASP A 66 0.83 -6.30 7.03
N LEU A 67 0.11 -5.22 6.78
CA LEU A 67 0.14 -4.53 5.49
C LEU A 67 1.53 -3.95 5.17
N LEU A 68 2.21 -3.37 6.17
CA LEU A 68 3.58 -2.86 5.99
C LEU A 68 4.55 -4.00 5.66
N LEU A 69 4.41 -5.16 6.32
CA LEU A 69 5.18 -6.36 6.00
C LEU A 69 5.00 -6.73 4.52
N HIS A 70 3.78 -6.76 4.01
CA HIS A 70 3.50 -7.06 2.61
C HIS A 70 4.15 -6.04 1.66
N ILE A 71 4.09 -4.75 1.99
CA ILE A 71 4.71 -3.68 1.19
C ILE A 71 6.24 -3.91 1.10
N VAL A 72 6.88 -4.18 2.24
CA VAL A 72 8.33 -4.44 2.31
C VAL A 72 8.67 -5.71 1.52
N PHE A 73 7.85 -6.76 1.64
CA PHE A 73 8.04 -8.03 0.95
C PHE A 73 8.01 -7.84 -0.58
N TYR A 74 6.98 -7.13 -1.09
CA TYR A 74 6.88 -6.85 -2.54
C TYR A 74 8.07 -6.01 -3.03
N ALA A 75 8.50 -5.02 -2.23
CA ALA A 75 9.66 -4.20 -2.57
C ALA A 75 10.95 -5.04 -2.62
N LYS A 76 11.09 -5.99 -1.69
CA LYS A 76 12.23 -6.92 -1.67
C LYS A 76 12.23 -7.84 -2.91
N ILE A 77 11.07 -8.41 -3.26
CA ILE A 77 10.94 -9.22 -4.50
C ILE A 77 11.26 -8.40 -5.75
N GLY A 78 10.84 -7.13 -5.78
CA GLY A 78 11.18 -6.20 -6.86
C GLY A 78 12.68 -5.95 -6.95
N GLN A 79 13.33 -5.75 -5.80
CA GLN A 79 14.78 -5.54 -5.72
C GLN A 79 15.56 -6.77 -6.22
N GLU A 80 15.15 -7.97 -5.87
CA GLU A 80 15.76 -9.23 -6.32
C GLU A 80 15.69 -9.40 -7.84
N LYS A 81 14.68 -8.81 -8.47
CA LYS A 81 14.49 -8.85 -9.93
C LYS A 81 15.13 -7.65 -10.64
N ASN A 82 15.67 -6.70 -9.90
CA ASN A 82 16.18 -5.42 -10.41
C ASN A 82 15.08 -4.58 -11.10
N ASP A 83 13.83 -4.74 -10.67
CA ASP A 83 12.68 -3.98 -11.20
C ASP A 83 12.52 -2.63 -10.45
N PHE A 84 12.49 -2.69 -9.12
CA PHE A 84 12.35 -1.55 -8.22
C PHE A 84 12.75 -1.98 -6.80
N ASP A 85 12.90 -1.02 -5.90
CA ASP A 85 13.24 -1.25 -4.49
C ASP A 85 12.37 -0.37 -3.55
N MET A 86 12.52 -0.55 -2.26
CA MET A 86 11.75 0.23 -1.27
C MET A 86 12.01 1.73 -1.39
N LYS A 87 13.26 2.14 -1.69
CA LYS A 87 13.60 3.56 -1.90
C LYS A 87 12.76 4.15 -3.05
N SER A 88 12.73 3.48 -4.19
CA SER A 88 11.98 3.95 -5.38
C SER A 88 10.47 3.96 -5.15
N VAL A 89 9.94 3.03 -4.35
CA VAL A 89 8.53 3.02 -3.93
C VAL A 89 8.22 4.29 -3.12
N ILE A 90 9.05 4.58 -2.12
CA ILE A 90 8.89 5.75 -1.23
C ILE A 90 9.04 7.04 -2.04
N ASP A 91 10.11 7.17 -2.84
CA ASP A 91 10.38 8.37 -3.64
C ASP A 91 9.21 8.68 -4.58
N SER A 92 8.72 7.66 -5.30
CA SER A 92 7.57 7.79 -6.22
C SER A 92 6.31 8.24 -5.49
N LEU A 93 6.10 7.74 -4.28
CA LEU A 93 4.96 8.15 -3.45
C LEU A 93 5.11 9.60 -2.99
N CYS A 94 6.28 9.98 -2.51
CA CYS A 94 6.58 11.36 -2.07
C CYS A 94 6.38 12.37 -3.21
N GLU A 95 6.95 12.09 -4.37
CA GLU A 95 6.78 12.91 -5.57
C GLU A 95 5.31 13.05 -5.95
N LYS A 96 4.58 11.96 -5.93
CA LYS A 96 3.14 11.94 -6.23
C LYS A 96 2.36 12.82 -5.23
N LEU A 97 2.65 12.71 -3.94
CA LEU A 97 1.97 13.48 -2.89
C LEU A 97 2.26 14.98 -3.03
N ILE A 98 3.53 15.35 -3.24
CA ILE A 98 3.94 16.76 -3.45
C ILE A 98 3.20 17.32 -4.65
N ARG A 99 3.24 16.62 -5.78
CA ARG A 99 2.61 17.07 -7.03
C ARG A 99 1.08 17.21 -6.90
N ARG A 100 0.44 16.34 -6.11
CA ARG A 100 -1.03 16.36 -5.93
C ARG A 100 -1.51 17.37 -4.88
N HIS A 101 -0.57 18.02 -4.17
CA HIS A 101 -0.91 19.02 -3.14
C HIS A 101 -0.22 20.34 -3.44
N PRO A 102 -0.47 20.95 -4.63
CA PRO A 102 0.18 22.23 -5.00
C PRO A 102 -0.26 23.39 -4.12
N HIS A 103 -1.35 23.24 -3.38
CA HIS A 103 -1.80 24.23 -2.38
C HIS A 103 -0.95 24.19 -1.09
N ILE A 104 -0.15 23.13 -0.88
CA ILE A 104 0.77 23.00 0.26
C ILE A 104 2.23 23.23 -0.19
N TYR A 105 2.60 22.64 -1.32
CA TYR A 105 4.00 22.60 -1.78
C TYR A 105 4.28 23.50 -2.98
N GLY A 106 3.30 24.25 -3.46
CA GLY A 106 3.39 25.16 -4.61
C GLY A 106 2.64 26.45 -4.38
N ASP A 107 2.29 27.14 -5.46
CA ASP A 107 1.71 28.48 -5.44
C ASP A 107 0.18 28.50 -5.65
N VAL A 108 -0.47 27.35 -5.76
CA VAL A 108 -1.92 27.27 -5.97
C VAL A 108 -2.64 27.47 -4.64
N LYS A 109 -3.62 28.36 -4.60
CA LYS A 109 -4.47 28.53 -3.42
C LYS A 109 -5.68 27.60 -3.50
N ALA A 110 -5.97 26.90 -2.44
CA ALA A 110 -7.20 26.15 -2.25
C ALA A 110 -7.60 26.25 -0.78
N ASP A 111 -8.68 26.95 -0.55
CA ASP A 111 -9.16 27.28 0.81
C ASP A 111 -10.25 26.33 1.30
N THR A 112 -10.75 25.47 0.42
CA THR A 112 -11.80 24.50 0.75
C THR A 112 -11.41 23.06 0.39
N ALA A 113 -11.95 22.10 1.14
CA ALA A 113 -11.76 20.67 0.87
C ALA A 113 -12.25 20.28 -0.53
N GLN A 114 -13.29 20.92 -1.05
CA GLN A 114 -13.81 20.68 -2.38
C GLN A 114 -12.82 21.10 -3.49
N GLU A 115 -12.15 22.25 -3.31
CA GLU A 115 -11.12 22.71 -4.24
C GLU A 115 -9.91 21.75 -4.24
N VAL A 116 -9.49 21.32 -3.07
CA VAL A 116 -8.42 20.32 -2.92
C VAL A 116 -8.81 19.02 -3.63
N LYS A 117 -10.02 18.52 -3.39
CA LYS A 117 -10.54 17.29 -4.02
C LYS A 117 -10.55 17.41 -5.56
N LYS A 118 -11.04 18.54 -6.08
CA LYS A 118 -11.06 18.80 -7.53
C LYS A 118 -9.65 18.77 -8.14
N THR A 119 -8.71 19.43 -7.50
CA THR A 119 -7.30 19.43 -7.92
C THR A 119 -6.73 18.01 -7.90
N TRP A 120 -7.02 17.27 -6.85
CA TRP A 120 -6.57 15.88 -6.68
C TRP A 120 -7.12 14.96 -7.77
N GLU A 121 -8.39 15.11 -8.13
CA GLU A 121 -9.04 14.35 -9.22
C GLU A 121 -8.43 14.70 -10.59
N GLN A 122 -8.12 15.94 -10.82
CA GLN A 122 -7.40 16.38 -12.02
C GLN A 122 -6.03 15.72 -12.14
N UNK A 123 -5.30 15.66 -11.17
CA UNK A 123 -4.07 15.05 -11.13
C UNK A 123 -4.17 13.58 -11.29
N UNK A 124 -5.26 12.98 -10.95
CA UNK A 124 -5.55 11.64 -11.13
C UNK A 124 -5.77 11.23 -12.53
N UNK A 125 -6.30 12.06 -13.22
CA UNK A 125 -6.57 11.83 -14.52
C UNK A 125 -5.40 11.93 -15.41
N UNK A 126 -4.67 12.75 -15.00
CA UNK A 126 -3.44 12.95 -15.62
C UNK A 126 -2.53 11.80 -15.51
N ASP A 127 -2.35 11.34 -14.31
CA ASP A 127 -1.50 10.17 -14.03
C ASP A 127 -1.94 8.93 -14.83
N LYS A 128 -3.21 8.75 -14.97
CA LYS A 128 -3.77 7.62 -15.75
C LYS A 128 -3.44 7.72 -17.24
N ILE A 129 -3.44 8.91 -17.77
CA ILE A 129 -3.12 9.16 -19.20
C ILE A 129 -1.63 8.87 -19.43
N ASP A 130 -0.77 9.36 -18.55
CA ASP A 130 0.68 9.13 -18.63
C ASP A 130 1.03 7.63 -18.55
N ARG A 131 0.39 6.90 -17.64
CA ARG A 131 0.57 5.42 -17.55
C ARG A 131 0.14 4.71 -18.82
N ARG A 132 -0.95 5.14 -19.46
CA ARG A 132 -1.42 4.55 -20.74
C ARG A 132 -0.41 4.81 -21.86
N GLN A 133 0.12 6.02 -21.93
CA GLN A 133 1.10 6.41 -22.95
C GLN A 133 2.43 5.66 -22.78
N LYS A 134 2.84 5.37 -21.54
CA LYS A 134 4.07 4.62 -21.24
C LYS A 134 3.90 3.10 -21.39
N GLY A 135 2.75 2.61 -21.85
CA GLY A 135 2.51 1.19 -22.12
C GLY A 135 2.43 0.30 -20.88
N ARG A 136 2.38 0.88 -19.71
CA ARG A 136 2.18 0.13 -18.45
C ARG A 136 0.69 -0.06 -18.17
N PHE A 137 0.05 -0.90 -18.98
CA PHE A 137 -1.31 -1.33 -18.71
C PHE A 137 -1.27 -2.45 -17.67
N VAL A 138 -1.30 -2.08 -16.40
CA VAL A 138 -1.68 -3.04 -15.38
C VAL A 138 -3.20 -3.21 -15.52
N ARG A 139 -3.62 -4.35 -16.07
CA ARG A 139 -5.03 -4.77 -16.05
C ARG A 139 -5.41 -4.93 -14.57
N CYS A 140 -6.01 -3.91 -14.00
CA CYS A 140 -6.81 -4.11 -12.79
C CYS A 140 -7.97 -5.02 -13.18
N SER A 141 -8.01 -6.21 -12.61
CA SER A 141 -9.14 -7.12 -12.72
C SER A 141 -10.45 -6.36 -12.41
N PRO A 142 -11.53 -6.58 -13.15
CA PRO A 142 -12.79 -5.87 -12.93
C PRO A 142 -13.55 -6.26 -11.66
N PHE A 143 -12.82 -6.71 -10.61
CA PHE A 143 -13.45 -7.26 -9.40
C PHE A 143 -13.86 -6.20 -8.36
N PHE A 144 -13.67 -4.90 -8.65
CA PHE A 144 -14.13 -3.84 -7.77
C PHE A 144 -15.11 -2.93 -8.52
N GLY A 145 -16.39 -3.27 -8.44
CA GLY A 145 -17.46 -2.33 -8.76
C GLY A 145 -17.65 -1.39 -7.57
N PHE A 146 -17.20 -0.15 -7.68
CA PHE A 146 -17.63 0.90 -6.78
C PHE A 146 -19.03 1.34 -7.22
N ASP A 147 -20.05 0.94 -6.48
CA ASP A 147 -21.32 1.63 -6.59
C ASP A 147 -21.40 2.74 -5.53
N ASN A 148 -22.19 3.74 -5.80
CA ASN A 148 -22.33 4.95 -4.99
C ASN A 148 -23.13 4.74 -3.67
N GLN A 149 -23.31 3.49 -3.26
CA GLN A 149 -24.12 3.16 -2.08
C GLN A 149 -23.39 2.21 -1.13
N GLY A 150 -22.31 2.67 -0.51
CA GLY A 150 -21.71 1.97 0.62
C GLY A 150 -21.46 0.47 0.44
N PHE A 151 -20.50 -0.07 1.13
CA PHE A 151 -20.19 -1.49 1.13
C PHE A 151 -21.40 -2.36 1.45
N SER A 152 -21.93 -3.08 0.47
CA SER A 152 -22.86 -4.16 0.72
C SER A 152 -22.14 -5.49 0.51
N PHE A 153 -21.87 -6.19 1.59
CA PHE A 153 -21.36 -7.56 1.54
C PHE A 153 -22.46 -8.52 1.13
N ALA A 154 -22.40 -9.03 -0.07
CA ALA A 154 -23.22 -10.16 -0.47
C ALA A 154 -22.44 -11.47 -0.21
N GLY A 155 -22.88 -12.20 0.80
CA GLY A 155 -22.62 -13.64 0.89
C GLY A 155 -21.51 -14.11 1.82
N LYS A 156 -21.87 -14.33 3.08
CA LYS A 156 -21.16 -15.31 3.91
C LYS A 156 -21.35 -16.70 3.29
N SER A 157 -20.34 -17.25 2.63
CA SER A 157 -20.25 -18.70 2.47
C SER A 157 -18.82 -19.11 2.19
N GLY A 158 -18.23 -19.72 3.19
CA GLY A 158 -17.23 -20.76 2.99
C GLY A 158 -15.76 -20.40 2.87
N TRP A 159 -15.21 -19.72 3.87
CA TRP A 159 -13.76 -19.83 4.10
C TRP A 159 -13.54 -20.18 5.57
N SER A 160 -13.69 -21.47 5.87
CA SER A 160 -13.28 -22.03 7.16
C SER A 160 -11.95 -22.76 6.95
N GLY A 161 -10.92 -22.29 7.56
CA GLY A 161 -9.74 -23.10 7.80
C GLY A 161 -8.46 -22.67 7.10
N LEU A 162 -7.71 -21.87 7.79
CA LEU A 162 -6.25 -22.04 7.91
C LEU A 162 -5.77 -21.04 8.96
N ARG A 163 -5.90 -21.43 10.22
CA ARG A 163 -5.15 -20.77 11.29
C ARG A 163 -3.74 -21.36 11.27
N LEU A 164 -2.77 -20.54 10.97
CA LEU A 164 -1.39 -20.89 11.25
C LEU A 164 -1.14 -20.61 12.73
N GLY A 165 -0.93 -21.66 13.51
CA GLY A 165 -0.47 -21.57 14.89
C GLY A 165 0.99 -21.18 14.98
#